data_9ae996ff0ea7656b772e21c4c45ba4fb
#
_entry.id   9ae996ff0ea7656b772e21c4c45ba4fb
#
_cell.length_a   1.000
_cell.length_b   1.000
_cell.length_c   1.000
_cell.angle_alpha   90.00
_cell.angle_beta   90.00
_cell.angle_gamma   90.00
#
_symmetry.space_group_name_H-M   'P 1'
#
loop_
_entity.id
_entity.type
_entity.pdbx_description
1 polymer ?
#
loop_
_entity_poly.entity_id
_entity_poly.type
_entity_poly.pdbx_seq_one_letter_code
_entity_poly.pdbx_strand_id
1 'polypeptide(L)'
;VFSKMVTSIKEETFSPCIAYTGTRPVEYAAVPLTMYSTGADHLESYTSMSALLEHFYAEKNTLTRIRQKSSDLRRIVQTALERDIKKYDLQLAQMKDTEKREKYRIYGELLNTYGYSAKPGDRSLTAVNYYTNEPVTIPLDPTLSATENAKKYFDKYGKLKRTYEALSELTCQVKEEIDHLETISTALDIALKEEDLVEIKEELTQSGYIR
;
A
#
# COMPACT_ATOMS: atom_id res chain seq x y z
N VAL A 1 -50.86 16.86 -4.07
CA VAL A 1 -49.85 17.09 -3.04
C VAL A 1 -50.17 18.34 -2.24
N PHE A 2 -50.28 19.52 -2.87
CA PHE A 2 -50.51 20.81 -2.20
C PHE A 2 -51.80 20.86 -1.37
N SER A 3 -52.91 20.35 -1.89
CA SER A 3 -54.18 20.33 -1.14
C SER A 3 -54.13 19.47 0.14
N LYS A 4 -53.46 18.30 0.07
CA LYS A 4 -53.25 17.44 1.25
C LYS A 4 -52.40 18.13 2.34
N MET A 5 -51.37 18.86 1.90
CA MET A 5 -50.51 19.61 2.78
C MET A 5 -51.25 20.75 3.50
N VAL A 6 -52.09 21.48 2.76
CA VAL A 6 -52.96 22.52 3.33
C VAL A 6 -54.00 21.95 4.30
N THR A 7 -54.56 20.80 4.00
CA THR A 7 -55.49 20.11 4.92
C THR A 7 -54.79 19.69 6.21
N SER A 8 -53.62 19.06 6.11
CA SER A 8 -52.83 18.66 7.32
C SER A 8 -52.46 19.87 8.18
N ILE A 9 -52.14 21.02 7.59
CA ILE A 9 -51.86 22.27 8.33
C ILE A 9 -53.12 22.79 9.03
N LYS A 10 -54.27 22.76 8.35
CA LYS A 10 -55.54 23.26 8.93
C LYS A 10 -56.07 22.38 10.04
N GLU A 11 -55.85 21.07 9.95
CA GLU A 11 -56.32 20.06 10.89
C GLU A 11 -55.29 19.72 11.95
N GLU A 12 -54.10 20.36 11.92
CA GLU A 12 -52.98 20.09 12.78
C GLU A 12 -52.56 18.62 12.82
N THR A 13 -52.81 17.90 11.71
CA THR A 13 -52.50 16.48 11.56
C THR A 13 -51.17 16.30 10.88
N PHE A 14 -50.12 16.12 11.67
CA PHE A 14 -48.76 15.90 11.20
C PHE A 14 -48.31 14.45 11.42
N SER A 15 -47.57 13.91 10.46
CA SER A 15 -46.94 12.58 10.55
C SER A 15 -45.46 12.73 10.21
N PRO A 16 -44.65 13.26 11.16
CA PRO A 16 -43.24 13.47 10.95
C PRO A 16 -42.52 12.18 10.54
N CYS A 17 -41.73 12.21 9.47
CA CYS A 17 -40.99 11.04 9.01
C CYS A 17 -39.59 11.41 8.48
N ILE A 18 -38.65 10.48 8.64
CA ILE A 18 -37.33 10.53 8.02
C ILE A 18 -37.32 9.48 6.89
N ALA A 19 -36.78 9.87 5.74
CA ALA A 19 -36.50 8.97 4.64
C ALA A 19 -35.05 8.51 4.72
N TYR A 20 -34.86 7.19 4.65
CA TYR A 20 -33.55 6.54 4.64
C TYR A 20 -33.28 5.89 3.28
N THR A 21 -32.04 5.96 2.85
CA THR A 21 -31.49 5.13 1.79
C THR A 21 -30.49 4.15 2.41
N GLY A 22 -30.86 2.89 2.52
CA GLY A 22 -30.17 1.92 3.35
C GLY A 22 -30.22 2.33 4.83
N THR A 23 -29.08 2.57 5.46
CA THR A 23 -28.97 3.04 6.86
C THR A 23 -28.74 4.56 6.97
N ARG A 24 -28.76 5.29 5.87
CA ARG A 24 -28.43 6.71 5.85
C ARG A 24 -29.67 7.58 5.80
N PRO A 25 -29.88 8.54 6.76
CA PRO A 25 -30.95 9.52 6.67
C PRO A 25 -30.67 10.51 5.54
N VAL A 26 -31.63 10.65 4.63
CA VAL A 26 -31.50 11.47 3.40
C VAL A 26 -32.31 12.76 3.55
N GLU A 27 -33.58 12.64 3.92
CA GLU A 27 -34.54 13.72 3.94
C GLU A 27 -35.50 13.57 5.14
N TYR A 28 -36.12 14.66 5.55
CA TYR A 28 -37.17 14.62 6.56
C TYR A 28 -38.32 15.56 6.20
N ALA A 29 -39.52 15.23 6.69
CA ALA A 29 -40.69 16.07 6.51
C ALA A 29 -41.69 15.92 7.66
N ALA A 30 -42.56 16.94 7.81
CA ALA A 30 -43.69 16.90 8.76
C ALA A 30 -44.90 16.08 8.22
N VAL A 31 -44.82 15.65 6.94
CA VAL A 31 -45.86 14.86 6.26
C VAL A 31 -45.19 13.71 5.52
N PRO A 32 -45.90 12.59 5.27
CA PRO A 32 -45.30 11.43 4.60
C PRO A 32 -44.72 11.74 3.22
N LEU A 33 -43.47 11.36 3.01
CA LEU A 33 -42.74 11.49 1.75
C LEU A 33 -43.03 10.29 0.85
N THR A 34 -43.91 10.45 -0.15
CA THR A 34 -44.34 9.34 -1.02
C THR A 34 -43.32 8.91 -2.05
N MET A 35 -42.29 9.71 -2.33
CA MET A 35 -41.28 9.41 -3.36
C MET A 35 -40.20 8.43 -2.84
N TYR A 36 -40.11 8.17 -1.56
CA TYR A 36 -39.12 7.25 -0.94
C TYR A 36 -39.70 5.88 -0.58
N SER A 37 -40.83 5.49 -1.17
CA SER A 37 -41.52 4.22 -0.87
C SER A 37 -41.14 3.06 -1.81
N THR A 38 -40.06 3.19 -2.59
CA THR A 38 -39.64 2.17 -3.57
C THR A 38 -38.16 1.80 -3.39
N GLY A 39 -37.86 0.49 -3.40
CA GLY A 39 -36.49 -0.04 -3.40
C GLY A 39 -35.89 -0.23 -2.01
N ALA A 40 -34.62 0.16 -1.84
CA ALA A 40 -33.88 0.10 -0.57
C ALA A 40 -34.24 1.25 0.40
N ASP A 41 -35.11 2.16 -0.04
CA ASP A 41 -35.54 3.32 0.74
C ASP A 41 -36.68 2.93 1.67
N HIS A 42 -36.64 3.43 2.92
CA HIS A 42 -37.73 3.25 3.88
C HIS A 42 -38.01 4.57 4.61
N LEU A 43 -39.21 4.64 5.18
CA LEU A 43 -39.65 5.79 5.96
C LEU A 43 -39.78 5.36 7.45
N GLU A 44 -39.19 6.15 8.34
CA GLU A 44 -39.36 5.99 9.77
C GLU A 44 -40.19 7.15 10.33
N SER A 45 -41.26 6.83 11.09
CA SER A 45 -42.20 7.82 11.64
C SER A 45 -41.82 8.23 13.05
N TYR A 46 -42.04 9.48 13.37
CA TYR A 46 -41.72 10.09 14.68
C TYR A 46 -42.98 10.71 15.33
N THR A 47 -42.98 10.77 16.63
CA THR A 47 -44.09 11.32 17.41
C THR A 47 -44.17 12.85 17.32
N SER A 48 -43.04 13.52 17.10
CA SER A 48 -42.98 14.98 16.97
C SER A 48 -41.84 15.42 16.04
N MET A 49 -41.97 16.61 15.47
CA MET A 49 -40.90 17.21 14.68
C MET A 49 -39.64 17.48 15.48
N SER A 50 -39.77 17.80 16.78
CA SER A 50 -38.59 18.01 17.64
C SER A 50 -37.79 16.74 17.84
N ALA A 51 -38.45 15.62 18.17
CA ALA A 51 -37.80 14.31 18.29
C ALA A 51 -37.17 13.87 16.97
N LEU A 52 -37.86 14.11 15.85
CA LEU A 52 -37.34 13.82 14.50
C LEU A 52 -36.09 14.60 14.20
N LEU A 53 -36.09 15.92 14.43
CA LEU A 53 -34.94 16.78 14.15
C LEU A 53 -33.74 16.44 15.02
N GLU A 54 -33.97 16.15 16.31
CA GLU A 54 -32.93 15.71 17.22
C GLU A 54 -32.25 14.44 16.68
N HIS A 55 -33.05 13.43 16.31
CA HIS A 55 -32.54 12.17 15.79
C HIS A 55 -31.81 12.33 14.45
N PHE A 56 -32.42 13.03 13.48
CA PHE A 56 -31.84 13.27 12.15
C PHE A 56 -30.49 13.97 12.24
N TYR A 57 -30.38 15.04 13.01
CA TYR A 57 -29.12 15.77 13.12
C TYR A 57 -28.08 15.05 13.98
N ALA A 58 -28.47 14.29 15.00
CA ALA A 58 -27.55 13.45 15.75
C ALA A 58 -26.89 12.39 14.85
N GLU A 59 -27.68 11.66 14.06
CA GLU A 59 -27.15 10.69 13.10
C GLU A 59 -26.28 11.33 12.01
N LYS A 60 -26.73 12.45 11.43
CA LYS A 60 -25.99 13.16 10.40
C LYS A 60 -24.65 13.70 10.93
N ASN A 61 -24.62 14.20 12.16
CA ASN A 61 -23.40 14.68 12.83
C ASN A 61 -22.43 13.50 13.08
N THR A 62 -22.93 12.36 13.54
CA THR A 62 -22.13 11.15 13.75
C THR A 62 -21.51 10.66 12.44
N LEU A 63 -22.28 10.53 11.37
CA LEU A 63 -21.78 10.15 10.04
C LEU A 63 -20.75 11.15 9.48
N THR A 64 -20.94 12.46 9.74
CA THR A 64 -19.99 13.49 9.33
C THR A 64 -18.67 13.35 10.09
N ARG A 65 -18.72 13.11 11.41
CA ARG A 65 -17.53 12.87 12.24
C ARG A 65 -16.75 11.63 11.80
N ILE A 66 -17.46 10.52 11.55
CA ILE A 66 -16.86 9.27 11.06
C ILE A 66 -16.14 9.52 9.74
N ARG A 67 -16.77 10.22 8.79
CA ARG A 67 -16.15 10.56 7.51
C ARG A 67 -14.90 11.43 7.66
N GLN A 68 -14.97 12.44 8.52
CA GLN A 68 -13.83 13.33 8.78
C GLN A 68 -12.64 12.54 9.35
N LYS A 69 -12.86 11.77 10.41
CA LYS A 69 -11.83 10.94 11.05
C LYS A 69 -11.28 9.88 10.08
N SER A 70 -12.15 9.20 9.33
CA SER A 70 -11.74 8.24 8.30
C SER A 70 -10.89 8.89 7.21
N SER A 71 -11.23 10.10 6.77
CA SER A 71 -10.44 10.84 5.76
C SER A 71 -9.02 11.13 6.23
N ASP A 72 -8.84 11.53 7.48
CA ASP A 72 -7.52 11.82 8.03
C ASP A 72 -6.67 10.54 8.15
N LEU A 73 -7.26 9.44 8.64
CA LEU A 73 -6.58 8.15 8.70
C LEU A 73 -6.22 7.62 7.31
N ARG A 74 -7.13 7.73 6.33
CA ARG A 74 -6.86 7.36 4.93
C ARG A 74 -5.68 8.11 4.34
N ARG A 75 -5.57 9.41 4.61
CA ARG A 75 -4.45 10.22 4.13
C ARG A 75 -3.12 9.74 4.71
N ILE A 76 -3.11 9.35 5.99
CA ILE A 76 -1.91 8.81 6.65
C ILE A 76 -1.51 7.48 6.00
N VAL A 77 -2.46 6.55 5.87
CA VAL A 77 -2.23 5.23 5.25
C VAL A 77 -1.75 5.37 3.81
N GLN A 78 -2.41 6.21 3.01
CA GLN A 78 -2.03 6.45 1.62
C GLN A 78 -0.62 7.01 1.49
N THR A 79 -0.25 7.99 2.35
CA THR A 79 1.10 8.57 2.35
C THR A 79 2.15 7.53 2.72
N ALA A 80 1.85 6.66 3.69
CA ALA A 80 2.75 5.57 4.09
C ALA A 80 2.90 4.54 2.95
N LEU A 81 1.80 4.10 2.33
CA LEU A 81 1.80 3.19 1.19
C LEU A 81 2.64 3.71 0.03
N GLU A 82 2.44 4.97 -0.37
CA GLU A 82 3.21 5.57 -1.47
C GLU A 82 4.72 5.62 -1.17
N ARG A 83 5.09 5.88 0.07
CA ARG A 83 6.49 5.87 0.51
C ARG A 83 7.07 4.46 0.45
N ASP A 84 6.35 3.46 0.96
CA ASP A 84 6.85 2.11 1.10
C ASP A 84 6.86 1.38 -0.26
N ILE A 85 5.91 1.66 -1.15
CA ILE A 85 5.94 1.19 -2.55
C ILE A 85 7.17 1.75 -3.29
N LYS A 86 7.45 3.05 -3.17
CA LYS A 86 8.66 3.65 -3.78
C LYS A 86 9.96 3.04 -3.23
N LYS A 87 10.01 2.76 -1.92
CA LYS A 87 11.14 2.10 -1.26
C LYS A 87 11.32 0.68 -1.80
N TYR A 88 10.23 -0.07 -1.94
CA TYR A 88 10.19 -1.43 -2.48
C TYR A 88 10.72 -1.48 -3.93
N ASP A 89 10.22 -0.60 -4.80
CA ASP A 89 10.64 -0.52 -6.20
C ASP A 89 12.13 -0.20 -6.33
N LEU A 90 12.63 0.73 -5.51
CA LEU A 90 14.05 1.07 -5.47
C LEU A 90 14.92 -0.12 -5.04
N GLN A 91 14.49 -0.87 -4.00
CA GLN A 91 15.18 -2.05 -3.52
C GLN A 91 15.20 -3.16 -4.58
N LEU A 92 14.08 -3.39 -5.29
CA LEU A 92 14.02 -4.35 -6.41
C LEU A 92 14.97 -3.97 -7.54
N ALA A 93 15.03 -2.68 -7.90
CA ALA A 93 15.97 -2.21 -8.92
C ALA A 93 17.43 -2.44 -8.49
N GLN A 94 17.77 -2.17 -7.23
CA GLN A 94 19.09 -2.44 -6.67
C GLN A 94 19.41 -3.94 -6.63
N MET A 95 18.44 -4.80 -6.28
CA MET A 95 18.61 -6.26 -6.32
C MET A 95 18.94 -6.75 -7.73
N LYS A 96 18.24 -6.25 -8.74
CA LYS A 96 18.50 -6.58 -10.15
C LYS A 96 19.94 -6.22 -10.57
N ASP A 97 20.47 -5.11 -10.10
CA ASP A 97 21.87 -4.74 -10.35
C ASP A 97 22.89 -5.71 -9.73
N THR A 98 22.49 -6.44 -8.67
CA THR A 98 23.36 -7.43 -8.04
C THR A 98 23.40 -8.78 -8.78
N GLU A 99 22.51 -9.02 -9.78
CA GLU A 99 22.51 -10.25 -10.60
C GLU A 99 23.84 -10.40 -11.36
N LYS A 100 24.51 -9.29 -11.65
CA LYS A 100 25.86 -9.28 -12.23
C LYS A 100 26.91 -10.02 -11.39
N ARG A 101 26.61 -10.40 -10.13
CA ARG A 101 27.53 -11.11 -9.24
C ARG A 101 28.00 -12.45 -9.83
N GLU A 102 27.10 -13.20 -10.45
CA GLU A 102 27.45 -14.50 -11.04
C GLU A 102 28.51 -14.36 -12.15
N LYS A 103 28.44 -13.31 -12.94
CA LYS A 103 29.47 -13.00 -13.94
C LYS A 103 30.84 -12.82 -13.29
N TYR A 104 30.93 -12.13 -12.15
CA TYR A 104 32.20 -11.93 -11.46
C TYR A 104 32.73 -13.21 -10.81
N ARG A 105 31.83 -14.10 -10.32
CA ARG A 105 32.22 -15.42 -9.85
C ARG A 105 32.87 -16.23 -10.97
N ILE A 106 32.18 -16.33 -12.11
CA ILE A 106 32.66 -17.06 -13.30
C ILE A 106 34.01 -16.49 -13.76
N TYR A 107 34.17 -15.17 -13.81
CA TYR A 107 35.46 -14.55 -14.19
C TYR A 107 36.58 -14.91 -13.24
N GLY A 108 36.33 -14.93 -11.93
CA GLY A 108 37.30 -15.34 -10.91
C GLY A 108 37.70 -16.81 -11.07
N GLU A 109 36.74 -17.71 -11.29
CA GLU A 109 36.96 -19.15 -11.48
C GLU A 109 37.74 -19.43 -12.77
N LEU A 110 37.38 -18.80 -13.89
CA LEU A 110 38.06 -18.95 -15.16
C LEU A 110 39.50 -18.42 -15.10
N LEU A 111 39.75 -17.32 -14.38
CA LEU A 111 41.11 -16.81 -14.16
C LEU A 111 41.94 -17.73 -13.29
N ASN A 112 41.37 -18.38 -12.30
CA ASN A 112 42.09 -19.39 -11.52
C ASN A 112 42.46 -20.62 -12.35
N THR A 113 41.60 -20.98 -13.33
CA THR A 113 41.80 -22.18 -14.17
C THR A 113 42.74 -21.90 -15.35
N TYR A 114 42.53 -20.81 -16.04
CA TYR A 114 43.20 -20.47 -17.30
C TYR A 114 44.19 -19.30 -17.21
N GLY A 115 44.31 -18.69 -16.01
CA GLY A 115 45.17 -17.49 -15.82
C GLY A 115 46.66 -17.69 -16.12
N TYR A 116 47.14 -18.95 -16.16
CA TYR A 116 48.49 -19.29 -16.55
C TYR A 116 48.81 -18.90 -18.00
N SER A 117 47.79 -18.75 -18.87
CA SER A 117 47.97 -18.33 -20.26
C SER A 117 48.03 -16.81 -20.43
N ALA A 118 47.69 -16.04 -19.41
CA ALA A 118 47.78 -14.58 -19.43
C ALA A 118 49.23 -14.13 -19.20
N LYS A 119 49.69 -13.20 -20.06
CA LYS A 119 51.02 -12.57 -19.91
C LYS A 119 50.95 -11.30 -19.08
N PRO A 120 51.99 -10.93 -18.36
CA PRO A 120 52.05 -9.64 -17.68
C PRO A 120 51.80 -8.47 -18.68
N GLY A 121 50.86 -7.59 -18.34
CA GLY A 121 50.44 -6.48 -19.19
C GLY A 121 49.24 -6.75 -20.09
N ASP A 122 48.72 -7.97 -20.15
CA ASP A 122 47.52 -8.28 -20.91
C ASP A 122 46.30 -7.53 -20.33
N ARG A 123 45.45 -7.01 -21.22
CA ARG A 123 44.22 -6.28 -20.86
C ARG A 123 42.97 -7.14 -20.86
N SER A 124 43.07 -8.34 -21.40
CA SER A 124 41.97 -9.30 -21.45
C SER A 124 42.50 -10.72 -21.62
N LEU A 125 41.72 -11.68 -21.12
CA LEU A 125 41.91 -13.13 -21.36
C LEU A 125 40.62 -13.70 -21.93
N THR A 126 40.72 -14.43 -23.04
CA THR A 126 39.60 -15.19 -23.59
C THR A 126 39.73 -16.66 -23.14
N ALA A 127 38.71 -17.14 -22.43
CA ALA A 127 38.64 -18.51 -21.94
C ALA A 127 37.27 -19.12 -22.27
N VAL A 128 37.19 -20.46 -22.39
CA VAL A 128 35.91 -21.13 -22.55
C VAL A 128 35.23 -21.26 -21.20
N ASN A 129 34.03 -20.71 -21.12
CA ASN A 129 33.17 -20.89 -19.96
C ASN A 129 32.68 -22.34 -19.91
N TYR A 130 33.15 -23.13 -18.96
CA TYR A 130 32.78 -24.55 -18.83
C TYR A 130 31.33 -24.77 -18.38
N TYR A 131 30.60 -23.74 -17.99
CA TYR A 131 29.16 -23.82 -17.70
C TYR A 131 28.29 -23.71 -18.95
N THR A 132 28.70 -22.89 -19.94
CA THR A 132 27.93 -22.63 -21.16
C THR A 132 28.60 -23.16 -22.45
N ASN A 133 29.85 -23.63 -22.37
CA ASN A 133 30.70 -23.96 -23.50
C ASN A 133 30.93 -22.85 -24.52
N GLU A 134 30.72 -21.59 -24.11
CA GLU A 134 30.93 -20.41 -24.94
C GLU A 134 32.23 -19.69 -24.58
N PRO A 135 32.93 -19.06 -25.57
CA PRO A 135 34.10 -18.24 -25.28
C PRO A 135 33.67 -16.96 -24.55
N VAL A 136 34.32 -16.64 -23.45
CA VAL A 136 34.11 -15.43 -22.66
C VAL A 136 35.40 -14.66 -22.57
N THR A 137 35.34 -13.36 -22.90
CA THR A 137 36.46 -12.42 -22.76
C THR A 137 36.39 -11.74 -21.38
N ILE A 138 37.40 -11.96 -20.57
CA ILE A 138 37.53 -11.45 -19.22
C ILE A 138 38.45 -10.24 -19.23
N PRO A 139 37.99 -9.02 -18.87
CA PRO A 139 38.82 -7.84 -18.74
C PRO A 139 39.86 -8.01 -17.64
N LEU A 140 41.10 -7.67 -17.88
CA LEU A 140 42.20 -7.71 -16.92
C LEU A 140 42.70 -6.33 -16.60
N ASP A 141 43.13 -6.13 -15.35
CA ASP A 141 43.95 -5.00 -14.98
C ASP A 141 45.42 -5.36 -15.31
N PRO A 142 46.07 -4.67 -16.29
CA PRO A 142 47.42 -5.03 -16.76
C PRO A 142 48.50 -4.80 -15.71
N THR A 143 48.21 -4.09 -14.62
CA THR A 143 49.14 -3.87 -13.50
C THR A 143 49.11 -4.99 -12.47
N LEU A 144 48.16 -5.91 -12.59
CA LEU A 144 47.93 -7.00 -11.66
C LEU A 144 48.25 -8.36 -12.32
N SER A 145 48.70 -9.31 -11.53
CA SER A 145 48.81 -10.70 -11.96
C SER A 145 47.43 -11.33 -12.22
N ALA A 146 47.37 -12.47 -12.90
CA ALA A 146 46.12 -13.20 -13.12
C ALA A 146 45.41 -13.57 -11.80
N THR A 147 46.18 -13.99 -10.80
CA THR A 147 45.69 -14.34 -9.47
C THR A 147 45.11 -13.13 -8.70
N GLU A 148 45.75 -11.98 -8.81
CA GLU A 148 45.26 -10.74 -8.21
C GLU A 148 43.99 -10.23 -8.90
N ASN A 149 43.92 -10.35 -10.22
CA ASN A 149 42.69 -10.08 -10.99
C ASN A 149 41.56 -11.04 -10.57
N ALA A 150 41.84 -12.33 -10.40
CA ALA A 150 40.85 -13.29 -9.90
C ALA A 150 40.33 -12.90 -8.51
N LYS A 151 41.25 -12.55 -7.59
CA LYS A 151 40.88 -12.07 -6.25
C LYS A 151 39.98 -10.82 -6.32
N LYS A 152 40.31 -9.85 -7.17
CA LYS A 152 39.52 -8.63 -7.41
C LYS A 152 38.09 -8.96 -7.88
N TYR A 153 37.90 -9.98 -8.72
CA TYR A 153 36.59 -10.44 -9.14
C TYR A 153 35.83 -11.18 -8.01
N PHE A 154 36.49 -12.01 -7.23
CA PHE A 154 35.86 -12.65 -6.07
C PHE A 154 35.47 -11.63 -4.98
N ASP A 155 36.26 -10.59 -4.77
CA ASP A 155 35.91 -9.51 -3.84
C ASP A 155 34.65 -8.75 -4.32
N LYS A 156 34.55 -8.49 -5.63
CA LYS A 156 33.32 -7.91 -6.23
C LYS A 156 32.11 -8.82 -6.07
N TYR A 157 32.28 -10.13 -6.35
CA TYR A 157 31.24 -11.13 -6.14
C TYR A 157 30.79 -11.15 -4.68
N GLY A 158 31.71 -11.24 -3.74
CA GLY A 158 31.40 -11.27 -2.31
C GLY A 158 30.68 -10.02 -1.81
N LYS A 159 31.06 -8.84 -2.31
CA LYS A 159 30.37 -7.58 -2.02
C LYS A 159 28.94 -7.59 -2.54
N LEU A 160 28.73 -7.94 -3.80
CA LEU A 160 27.40 -7.97 -4.41
C LEU A 160 26.51 -9.05 -3.82
N LYS A 161 27.09 -10.21 -3.43
CA LYS A 161 26.35 -11.29 -2.75
C LYS A 161 25.80 -10.80 -1.40
N ARG A 162 26.64 -10.18 -0.56
CA ARG A 162 26.19 -9.63 0.72
C ARG A 162 25.13 -8.52 0.55
N THR A 163 25.30 -7.67 -0.46
CA THR A 163 24.29 -6.65 -0.79
C THR A 163 22.97 -7.27 -1.20
N TYR A 164 22.99 -8.33 -2.00
CA TYR A 164 21.78 -9.06 -2.41
C TYR A 164 21.07 -9.68 -1.21
N GLU A 165 21.80 -10.37 -0.33
CA GLU A 165 21.25 -11.01 0.86
C GLU A 165 20.58 -9.97 1.78
N ALA A 166 21.24 -8.85 2.05
CA ALA A 166 20.70 -7.76 2.85
C ALA A 166 19.46 -7.11 2.21
N LEU A 167 19.50 -6.86 0.88
CA LEU A 167 18.36 -6.29 0.17
C LEU A 167 17.18 -7.28 0.12
N SER A 168 17.43 -8.59 -0.01
CA SER A 168 16.38 -9.60 -0.01
C SER A 168 15.58 -9.59 1.28
N GLU A 169 16.26 -9.51 2.43
CA GLU A 169 15.62 -9.41 3.74
C GLU A 169 14.83 -8.09 3.89
N LEU A 170 15.46 -6.95 3.56
CA LEU A 170 14.80 -5.64 3.64
C LEU A 170 13.59 -5.52 2.70
N THR A 171 13.66 -6.12 1.51
CA THR A 171 12.55 -6.12 0.54
C THR A 171 11.37 -6.95 1.05
N CYS A 172 11.64 -8.07 1.72
CA CYS A 172 10.61 -8.88 2.36
C CYS A 172 9.88 -8.09 3.46
N GLN A 173 10.64 -7.43 4.36
CA GLN A 173 10.08 -6.59 5.42
C GLN A 173 9.20 -5.46 4.87
N VAL A 174 9.69 -4.74 3.84
CA VAL A 174 8.89 -3.66 3.22
C VAL A 174 7.64 -4.19 2.55
N LYS A 175 7.68 -5.40 1.97
CA LYS A 175 6.50 -6.02 1.39
C LYS A 175 5.45 -6.35 2.45
N GLU A 176 5.86 -6.86 3.61
CA GLU A 176 4.98 -7.12 4.75
C GLU A 176 4.36 -5.81 5.28
N GLU A 177 5.14 -4.70 5.34
CA GLU A 177 4.62 -3.38 5.70
C GLU A 177 3.55 -2.89 4.72
N ILE A 178 3.74 -3.08 3.41
CA ILE A 178 2.77 -2.71 2.37
C ILE A 178 1.50 -3.55 2.53
N ASP A 179 1.60 -4.88 2.65
CA ASP A 179 0.46 -5.78 2.78
C ASP A 179 -0.37 -5.46 4.04
N HIS A 180 0.30 -5.10 5.14
CA HIS A 180 -0.35 -4.64 6.37
C HIS A 180 -1.12 -3.32 6.15
N LEU A 181 -0.51 -2.31 5.51
CA LEU A 181 -1.18 -1.04 5.21
C LEU A 181 -2.35 -1.19 4.24
N GLU A 182 -2.27 -2.12 3.27
CA GLU A 182 -3.39 -2.45 2.36
C GLU A 182 -4.56 -3.06 3.14
N THR A 183 -4.27 -3.90 4.14
CA THR A 183 -5.28 -4.46 5.04
C THR A 183 -5.97 -3.35 5.84
N ILE A 184 -5.21 -2.41 6.40
CA ILE A 184 -5.76 -1.24 7.12
C ILE A 184 -6.59 -0.36 6.18
N SER A 185 -6.14 -0.15 4.94
CA SER A 185 -6.90 0.62 3.95
C SER A 185 -8.26 -0.04 3.67
N THR A 186 -8.29 -1.36 3.55
CA THR A 186 -9.54 -2.12 3.38
C THR A 186 -10.43 -2.02 4.61
N ALA A 187 -9.86 -2.11 5.82
CA ALA A 187 -10.61 -1.93 7.07
C ALA A 187 -11.25 -0.54 7.15
N LEU A 188 -10.55 0.52 6.73
CA LEU A 188 -11.09 1.88 6.64
C LEU A 188 -12.24 2.01 5.63
N ASP A 189 -12.26 1.18 4.56
CA ASP A 189 -13.31 1.20 3.55
C ASP A 189 -14.62 0.61 4.07
N ILE A 190 -14.55 -0.38 4.95
CA ILE A 190 -15.70 -1.08 5.53
C ILE A 190 -16.12 -0.54 6.90
N ALA A 191 -15.34 0.36 7.52
CA ALA A 191 -15.65 0.95 8.83
C ALA A 191 -16.94 1.76 8.79
N LEU A 192 -17.91 1.38 9.61
CA LEU A 192 -19.23 2.02 9.73
C LEU A 192 -19.45 2.71 11.08
N LYS A 193 -18.66 2.35 12.09
CA LYS A 193 -18.77 2.85 13.46
C LYS A 193 -17.54 3.65 13.87
N GLU A 194 -17.71 4.47 14.90
CA GLU A 194 -16.61 5.25 15.46
C GLU A 194 -15.61 4.35 16.21
N GLU A 195 -16.09 3.26 16.80
CA GLU A 195 -15.26 2.25 17.49
C GLU A 195 -14.26 1.62 16.50
N ASP A 196 -14.70 1.26 15.29
CA ASP A 196 -13.86 0.68 14.25
C ASP A 196 -12.67 1.62 13.91
N LEU A 197 -12.91 2.93 13.87
CA LEU A 197 -11.87 3.93 13.60
C LEU A 197 -10.91 4.12 14.77
N VAL A 198 -11.37 3.90 16.00
CA VAL A 198 -10.51 3.93 17.20
C VAL A 198 -9.54 2.76 17.15
N GLU A 199 -10.00 1.55 16.88
CA GLU A 199 -9.17 0.34 16.76
C GLU A 199 -8.11 0.51 15.65
N ILE A 200 -8.51 0.98 14.46
CA ILE A 200 -7.59 1.26 13.35
C ILE A 200 -6.55 2.32 13.75
N LYS A 201 -6.95 3.36 14.46
CA LYS A 201 -6.02 4.40 14.93
C LYS A 201 -5.02 3.85 15.94
N GLU A 202 -5.46 2.98 16.84
CA GLU A 202 -4.56 2.31 17.80
C GLU A 202 -3.56 1.42 17.09
N GLU A 203 -3.97 0.64 16.11
CA GLU A 203 -3.11 -0.19 15.28
C GLU A 203 -2.05 0.63 14.53
N LEU A 204 -2.46 1.75 13.90
CA LEU A 204 -1.54 2.68 13.23
C LEU A 204 -0.57 3.35 14.20
N THR A 205 -0.98 3.55 15.46
CA THR A 205 -0.11 4.11 16.50
C THR A 205 0.90 3.08 16.99
N GLN A 206 0.47 1.84 17.22
CA GLN A 206 1.35 0.73 17.61
C GLN A 206 2.38 0.41 16.52
N SER A 207 1.98 0.49 15.26
CA SER A 207 2.85 0.30 14.09
C SER A 207 3.72 1.53 13.77
N GLY A 208 3.59 2.62 14.54
CA GLY A 208 4.45 3.82 14.44
C GLY A 208 4.12 4.78 13.28
N TYR A 209 2.98 4.61 12.62
CA TYR A 209 2.54 5.52 11.56
C TYR A 209 1.90 6.81 12.11
N ILE A 210 1.39 6.76 13.33
CA ILE A 210 0.84 7.91 14.08
C ILE A 210 1.64 8.08 15.36
N ARG A 211 1.93 9.35 15.73
CA ARG A 211 2.60 9.73 16.98
C ARG A 211 1.60 10.24 18.01
#